data_db3dc01a73d666456802830ecdc73d77
#
_entry.id   db3dc01a73d666456802830ecdc73d77
#
_cell.length_a   1.000
_cell.length_b   1.000
_cell.length_c   1.000
_cell.angle_alpha   90.00
_cell.angle_beta   90.00
_cell.angle_gamma   90.00
#
_symmetry.space_group_name_H-M   'P 1'
#
loop_
_entity.id
_entity.type
_entity.pdbx_description
1 polymer ?
#
loop_
_entity_poly.entity_id
_entity_poly.type
_entity_poly.pdbx_seq_one_letter_code
_entity_poly.pdbx_strand_id
1 'polypeptide(L)'
;MLACLTTAESVGQAEGGPLAAAHPSVRTGAVLSCQSCHADQAVLTGGTAGLGARRANALELSSAIDRVASDAIQRLADPHDSDSDGISGRVSWVLSLSRRGAAPGRFGWKASVGSLEDQIANALITDMGLRNALLDFADATCTADEPRCIVPQTGPTPAPPLVAPIARALREGTLPATSPLLHAGFTEAGCAACHVPALEDENGDDVVLFSDLLLHDMGPSLAEPVRVGMALPGEWRTAPLLGLSGRDRFLHDGRAFTIDAAITAHGGEASASVAAFLAMDREQQLDLLTFLNTL
;
A
#
# COMPACT_ATOMS: atom_id res chain seq x y z
N MET A 1 7.87 16.50 9.22
CA MET A 1 6.97 17.34 10.04
C MET A 1 5.64 17.45 9.29
N LEU A 2 4.75 16.48 9.48
CA LEU A 2 3.43 16.39 8.81
C LEU A 2 2.43 17.40 9.39
N ALA A 3 2.87 18.64 9.59
CA ALA A 3 2.04 19.71 10.17
C ALA A 3 0.99 20.28 9.19
N CYS A 4 0.94 19.76 7.94
CA CYS A 4 0.13 20.41 6.90
C CYS A 4 -1.36 20.13 6.93
N LEU A 5 -1.85 19.26 7.82
CA LEU A 5 -3.27 18.91 7.84
C LEU A 5 -3.89 18.92 9.25
N THR A 6 -3.28 19.63 10.18
CA THR A 6 -3.81 19.80 11.55
C THR A 6 -4.71 21.03 11.72
N THR A 7 -4.89 21.88 10.71
CA THR A 7 -5.78 23.04 10.83
C THR A 7 -7.16 22.67 10.26
N ALA A 8 -8.09 22.43 11.18
CA ALA A 8 -9.50 22.19 10.92
C ALA A 8 -10.22 23.34 10.18
N GLU A 9 -9.54 24.44 9.87
CA GLU A 9 -10.15 25.64 9.29
C GLU A 9 -10.26 25.62 7.76
N SER A 10 -9.62 24.67 7.06
CA SER A 10 -9.63 24.63 5.60
C SER A 10 -10.44 23.49 4.98
N VAL A 11 -10.88 22.54 5.77
CA VAL A 11 -11.73 21.43 5.30
C VAL A 11 -13.10 21.65 5.88
N GLY A 12 -14.00 22.23 5.10
CA GLY A 12 -15.43 22.28 5.45
C GLY A 12 -15.90 20.87 5.83
N GLN A 13 -16.93 20.77 6.67
CA GLN A 13 -17.52 19.49 7.09
C GLN A 13 -17.71 18.58 5.87
N ALA A 14 -16.72 17.73 5.59
CA ALA A 14 -16.84 16.73 4.57
C ALA A 14 -17.74 15.63 5.17
N GLU A 15 -18.93 15.47 4.63
CA GLU A 15 -19.65 14.22 4.82
C GLU A 15 -18.77 13.14 4.20
N GLY A 16 -18.11 12.35 5.06
CA GLY A 16 -17.03 11.48 4.66
C GLY A 16 -17.47 10.41 3.66
N GLY A 17 -16.56 10.00 2.80
CA GLY A 17 -16.72 8.83 1.93
C GLY A 17 -16.95 7.54 2.73
N PRO A 18 -17.21 6.41 2.08
CA PRO A 18 -17.64 5.15 2.73
C PRO A 18 -16.71 4.66 3.85
N LEU A 19 -15.39 4.82 3.70
CA LEU A 19 -14.41 4.46 4.73
C LEU A 19 -14.44 5.42 5.90
N ALA A 20 -14.55 6.73 5.63
CA ALA A 20 -14.65 7.74 6.66
C ALA A 20 -15.92 7.55 7.52
N ALA A 21 -17.05 7.17 6.92
CA ALA A 21 -18.29 6.87 7.63
C ALA A 21 -18.16 5.68 8.60
N ALA A 22 -17.23 4.77 8.36
CA ALA A 22 -16.94 3.63 9.24
C ALA A 22 -15.92 3.94 10.33
N HIS A 23 -15.14 5.03 10.20
CA HIS A 23 -14.10 5.37 11.16
C HIS A 23 -14.69 5.95 12.47
N PRO A 24 -14.22 5.51 13.65
CA PRO A 24 -14.76 5.97 14.94
C PRO A 24 -14.78 7.49 15.11
N SER A 25 -13.79 8.21 14.57
CA SER A 25 -13.69 9.66 14.67
C SER A 25 -14.81 10.40 13.92
N VAL A 26 -15.33 9.84 12.82
CA VAL A 26 -16.48 10.42 12.09
C VAL A 26 -17.75 10.32 12.92
N ARG A 27 -17.95 9.18 13.60
CA ARG A 27 -19.10 8.96 14.48
C ARG A 27 -19.14 9.91 15.67
N THR A 28 -17.99 10.43 16.10
CA THR A 28 -17.87 11.39 17.22
C THR A 28 -17.87 12.85 16.77
N GLY A 29 -17.99 13.11 15.46
CA GLY A 29 -17.93 14.46 14.91
C GLY A 29 -16.52 15.06 14.87
N ALA A 30 -15.47 14.26 15.08
CA ALA A 30 -14.09 14.69 14.97
C ALA A 30 -13.72 14.91 13.50
N VAL A 31 -12.91 15.92 13.23
CA VAL A 31 -12.38 16.18 11.88
C VAL A 31 -11.39 15.09 11.50
N LEU A 32 -11.65 14.40 10.38
CA LEU A 32 -10.71 13.43 9.84
C LEU A 32 -9.48 14.14 9.27
N SER A 33 -8.33 13.67 9.66
CA SER A 33 -7.04 14.00 9.05
C SER A 33 -6.40 12.72 8.51
N CYS A 34 -5.42 12.85 7.60
CA CYS A 34 -4.64 11.71 7.14
C CYS A 34 -4.03 10.94 8.33
N GLN A 35 -3.57 11.65 9.35
CA GLN A 35 -3.06 11.05 10.58
C GLN A 35 -4.07 10.20 11.33
N SER A 36 -5.35 10.53 11.31
CA SER A 36 -6.38 9.74 12.02
C SER A 36 -6.42 8.27 11.60
N CYS A 37 -6.05 7.99 10.35
CA CYS A 37 -6.02 6.63 9.81
C CYS A 37 -4.59 6.10 9.68
N HIS A 38 -3.64 6.96 9.28
CA HIS A 38 -2.31 6.51 8.89
C HIS A 38 -1.28 6.51 10.03
N ALA A 39 -1.39 7.37 11.05
CA ALA A 39 -0.44 7.39 12.17
C ALA A 39 -0.46 6.10 12.99
N ASP A 40 -1.68 5.62 13.29
CA ASP A 40 -1.87 4.39 14.07
C ASP A 40 -2.07 3.16 13.17
N GLN A 41 -1.90 3.33 11.85
CA GLN A 41 -2.15 2.28 10.84
C GLN A 41 -3.48 1.57 11.08
N ALA A 42 -4.53 2.35 11.30
CA ALA A 42 -5.84 1.86 11.68
C ALA A 42 -6.35 0.78 10.72
N VAL A 43 -6.99 -0.24 11.26
CA VAL A 43 -7.68 -1.24 10.45
C VAL A 43 -9.08 -0.72 10.17
N LEU A 44 -9.35 -0.44 8.90
CA LEU A 44 -10.61 0.09 8.41
C LEU A 44 -11.48 -1.04 7.89
N THR A 45 -12.75 -1.04 8.27
CA THR A 45 -13.76 -2.02 7.82
C THR A 45 -14.91 -1.28 7.15
N GLY A 46 -15.49 -1.86 6.12
CA GLY A 46 -16.73 -1.34 5.52
C GLY A 46 -16.54 -0.35 4.37
N GLY A 47 -15.45 -0.42 3.65
CA GLY A 47 -15.23 0.28 2.39
C GLY A 47 -16.13 -0.21 1.26
N THR A 48 -15.60 -0.30 0.06
CA THR A 48 -16.27 -0.82 -1.15
C THR A 48 -16.88 -2.20 -0.87
N ALA A 49 -18.10 -2.44 -1.37
CA ALA A 49 -18.79 -3.71 -1.17
C ALA A 49 -17.91 -4.90 -1.57
N GLY A 50 -17.73 -5.83 -0.64
CA GLY A 50 -16.94 -7.04 -0.83
C GLY A 50 -15.45 -6.91 -0.52
N LEU A 51 -14.92 -5.71 -0.25
CA LEU A 51 -13.58 -5.58 0.33
C LEU A 51 -13.62 -5.93 1.82
N GLY A 52 -12.63 -6.73 2.24
CA GLY A 52 -12.39 -7.03 3.64
C GLY A 52 -11.81 -5.83 4.41
N ALA A 53 -11.41 -6.09 5.65
CA ALA A 53 -10.68 -5.10 6.43
C ALA A 53 -9.37 -4.69 5.75
N ARG A 54 -9.02 -3.41 5.84
CA ARG A 54 -7.77 -2.85 5.31
C ARG A 54 -7.04 -2.09 6.40
N ARG A 55 -5.78 -2.41 6.57
CA ARG A 55 -4.87 -1.58 7.35
C ARG A 55 -4.40 -0.40 6.49
N ALA A 56 -4.41 0.80 7.04
CA ALA A 56 -3.87 1.96 6.35
C ALA A 56 -2.35 1.78 6.12
N ASN A 57 -1.87 2.11 4.92
CA ASN A 57 -0.44 2.04 4.60
C ASN A 57 0.30 3.18 5.30
N ALA A 58 1.57 2.97 5.67
CA ALA A 58 2.44 4.00 6.21
C ALA A 58 2.69 5.12 5.18
N LEU A 59 2.52 6.38 5.58
CA LEU A 59 2.74 7.53 4.69
C LEU A 59 4.22 7.83 4.49
N GLU A 60 5.06 7.46 5.43
CA GLU A 60 6.50 7.72 5.46
C GLU A 60 7.23 7.14 4.25
N LEU A 61 6.72 6.02 3.71
CA LEU A 61 7.30 5.36 2.53
C LEU A 61 6.75 5.86 1.20
N SER A 62 5.75 6.74 1.21
CA SER A 62 5.08 7.21 -0.02
C SER A 62 6.04 7.87 -0.99
N SER A 63 6.98 8.67 -0.48
CA SER A 63 8.02 9.32 -1.28
C SER A 63 8.98 8.32 -1.91
N ALA A 64 9.42 7.30 -1.16
CA ALA A 64 10.29 6.25 -1.68
C ALA A 64 9.60 5.45 -2.78
N ILE A 65 8.38 5.00 -2.54
CA ILE A 65 7.58 4.25 -3.52
C ILE A 65 7.38 5.06 -4.81
N ASP A 66 7.12 6.37 -4.70
CA ASP A 66 6.90 7.25 -5.86
C ASP A 66 8.17 7.44 -6.70
N ARG A 67 9.36 7.45 -6.06
CA ARG A 67 10.67 7.62 -6.71
C ARG A 67 11.09 6.43 -7.55
N VAL A 68 10.64 5.21 -7.23
CA VAL A 68 11.05 4.01 -7.97
C VAL A 68 10.78 4.17 -9.45
N ALA A 69 11.80 3.90 -10.30
CA ALA A 69 11.67 3.94 -11.73
C ALA A 69 10.68 2.87 -12.23
N SER A 70 9.88 3.22 -13.23
CA SER A 70 8.86 2.29 -13.76
C SER A 70 9.45 1.04 -14.37
N ASP A 71 10.60 1.16 -15.02
CA ASP A 71 11.31 0.05 -15.64
C ASP A 71 12.00 -0.84 -14.59
N ALA A 72 12.40 -0.30 -13.42
CA ALA A 72 12.94 -1.10 -12.32
C ALA A 72 11.90 -2.13 -11.83
N ILE A 73 10.63 -1.72 -11.70
CA ILE A 73 9.53 -2.65 -11.36
C ILE A 73 9.33 -3.68 -12.48
N GLN A 74 9.36 -3.23 -13.76
CA GLN A 74 9.11 -4.11 -14.90
C GLN A 74 10.20 -5.17 -15.08
N ARG A 75 11.47 -4.83 -14.82
CA ARG A 75 12.60 -5.77 -14.93
C ARG A 75 12.52 -6.97 -13.99
N LEU A 76 11.81 -6.83 -12.87
CA LEU A 76 11.65 -7.90 -11.88
C LEU A 76 10.45 -8.80 -12.17
N ALA A 77 9.57 -8.42 -13.10
CA ALA A 77 8.37 -9.18 -13.36
C ALA A 77 8.69 -10.46 -14.16
N ASP A 78 8.24 -11.60 -13.65
CA ASP A 78 8.24 -12.88 -14.37
C ASP A 78 6.85 -13.55 -14.31
N PRO A 79 5.83 -13.01 -15.02
CA PRO A 79 4.46 -13.46 -14.93
C PRO A 79 4.23 -14.90 -15.46
N HIS A 80 5.25 -15.54 -15.98
CA HIS A 80 5.20 -16.88 -16.55
C HIS A 80 6.08 -17.89 -15.80
N ASP A 81 6.68 -17.49 -14.68
CA ASP A 81 7.60 -18.32 -13.90
C ASP A 81 8.64 -19.00 -14.83
N SER A 82 9.36 -18.16 -15.59
CA SER A 82 10.25 -18.61 -16.67
C SER A 82 11.48 -19.34 -16.15
N ASP A 83 11.89 -19.07 -14.92
CA ASP A 83 13.01 -19.71 -14.24
C ASP A 83 12.57 -20.90 -13.38
N SER A 84 11.24 -21.13 -13.28
CA SER A 84 10.63 -22.27 -12.59
C SER A 84 10.93 -22.31 -11.07
N ASP A 85 11.03 -21.14 -10.44
CA ASP A 85 11.23 -21.03 -8.98
C ASP A 85 9.89 -21.05 -8.20
N GLY A 86 8.76 -21.02 -8.90
CA GLY A 86 7.41 -21.03 -8.34
C GLY A 86 6.89 -19.62 -7.99
N ILE A 87 7.58 -18.57 -8.40
CA ILE A 87 7.23 -17.18 -8.15
C ILE A 87 6.94 -16.48 -9.49
N SER A 88 5.73 -15.97 -9.67
CA SER A 88 5.25 -15.38 -10.92
C SER A 88 4.83 -13.91 -10.75
N GLY A 89 5.66 -13.13 -10.11
CA GLY A 89 5.42 -11.71 -9.85
C GLY A 89 5.10 -10.93 -11.12
N ARG A 90 4.01 -10.16 -11.10
CA ARG A 90 3.58 -9.42 -12.28
C ARG A 90 3.28 -7.95 -12.02
N VAL A 91 3.50 -7.12 -13.03
CA VAL A 91 3.14 -5.69 -12.98
C VAL A 91 1.61 -5.53 -13.00
N SER A 92 1.08 -4.73 -12.08
CA SER A 92 -0.28 -4.21 -12.17
C SER A 92 -0.27 -2.96 -13.06
N TRP A 93 -0.68 -3.07 -14.31
CA TRP A 93 -0.79 -1.92 -15.19
C TRP A 93 -2.04 -1.10 -14.88
N VAL A 94 -1.86 0.19 -14.64
CA VAL A 94 -2.94 1.12 -14.30
C VAL A 94 -2.89 2.38 -15.17
N LEU A 95 -4.03 3.02 -15.35
CA LEU A 95 -4.08 4.37 -15.93
C LEU A 95 -3.71 5.38 -14.84
N SER A 96 -2.59 6.08 -15.02
CA SER A 96 -2.20 7.19 -14.16
C SER A 96 -2.66 8.50 -14.79
N LEU A 97 -3.54 9.22 -14.11
CA LEU A 97 -4.06 10.49 -14.59
C LEU A 97 -3.01 11.60 -14.53
N SER A 98 -2.23 11.64 -13.46
CA SER A 98 -1.15 12.62 -13.27
C SER A 98 0.00 12.40 -14.26
N ARG A 99 0.33 11.14 -14.58
CA ARG A 99 1.36 10.78 -15.57
C ARG A 99 0.81 10.73 -17.02
N ARG A 100 -0.50 10.86 -17.20
CA ARG A 100 -1.23 10.86 -18.49
C ARG A 100 -0.98 9.61 -19.34
N GLY A 101 -0.94 8.44 -18.72
CA GLY A 101 -0.69 7.20 -19.45
C GLY A 101 -0.72 5.97 -18.58
N ALA A 102 -0.46 4.81 -19.20
CA ALA A 102 -0.30 3.57 -18.45
C ALA A 102 1.00 3.62 -17.63
N ALA A 103 0.93 3.16 -16.39
CA ALA A 103 2.06 3.08 -15.49
C ALA A 103 1.98 1.80 -14.63
N PRO A 104 3.11 1.29 -14.13
CA PRO A 104 3.08 0.29 -13.08
C PRO A 104 2.37 0.82 -11.84
N GLY A 105 1.35 0.11 -11.38
CA GLY A 105 0.73 0.35 -10.08
C GLY A 105 1.74 0.08 -8.97
N ARG A 106 1.77 0.95 -7.97
CA ARG A 106 2.74 0.89 -6.87
C ARG A 106 2.15 1.29 -5.52
N PHE A 107 0.97 1.90 -5.52
CA PHE A 107 0.25 2.28 -4.32
C PHE A 107 -0.99 1.40 -4.10
N GLY A 108 -1.46 1.40 -2.84
CA GLY A 108 -2.52 0.52 -2.37
C GLY A 108 -2.03 -0.93 -2.18
N TRP A 109 -2.81 -1.73 -1.48
CA TRP A 109 -2.51 -3.14 -1.22
C TRP A 109 -2.53 -4.01 -2.48
N LYS A 110 -3.21 -3.58 -3.51
CA LYS A 110 -3.41 -4.29 -4.79
C LYS A 110 -2.69 -3.60 -5.96
N ALA A 111 -1.70 -2.74 -5.70
CA ALA A 111 -0.99 -1.98 -6.74
C ALA A 111 -1.98 -1.33 -7.74
N SER A 112 -3.03 -0.71 -7.23
CA SER A 112 -4.12 -0.18 -8.06
C SER A 112 -3.92 1.27 -8.51
N VAL A 113 -2.85 1.94 -8.05
CA VAL A 113 -2.57 3.35 -8.33
C VAL A 113 -1.10 3.54 -8.71
N GLY A 114 -0.83 4.35 -9.75
CA GLY A 114 0.48 4.43 -10.40
C GLY A 114 1.38 5.58 -9.94
N SER A 115 0.86 6.58 -9.21
CA SER A 115 1.62 7.75 -8.75
C SER A 115 1.14 8.24 -7.40
N LEU A 116 1.96 9.03 -6.73
CA LEU A 116 1.61 9.62 -5.44
C LEU A 116 0.45 10.61 -5.58
N GLU A 117 0.42 11.42 -6.64
CA GLU A 117 -0.68 12.36 -6.90
C GLU A 117 -2.00 11.64 -7.10
N ASP A 118 -2.00 10.55 -7.87
CA ASP A 118 -3.21 9.75 -8.11
C ASP A 118 -3.68 9.08 -6.80
N GLN A 119 -2.73 8.60 -5.96
CA GLN A 119 -3.06 8.01 -4.67
C GLN A 119 -3.70 9.03 -3.73
N ILE A 120 -3.16 10.26 -3.67
CA ILE A 120 -3.73 11.33 -2.86
C ILE A 120 -5.12 11.71 -3.39
N ALA A 121 -5.25 11.87 -4.72
CA ALA A 121 -6.52 12.22 -5.35
C ALA A 121 -7.59 11.15 -5.05
N ASN A 122 -7.21 9.87 -5.11
CA ASN A 122 -8.09 8.76 -4.79
C ASN A 122 -8.49 8.77 -3.30
N ALA A 123 -7.54 8.92 -2.38
CA ALA A 123 -7.82 8.99 -0.95
C ALA A 123 -8.73 10.19 -0.58
N LEU A 124 -8.50 11.35 -1.19
CA LEU A 124 -9.34 12.51 -0.98
C LEU A 124 -10.81 12.24 -1.36
N ILE A 125 -11.05 11.57 -2.47
CA ILE A 125 -12.44 11.32 -2.93
C ILE A 125 -13.06 10.10 -2.24
N THR A 126 -12.32 8.98 -2.11
CA THR A 126 -12.89 7.72 -1.59
C THR A 126 -12.98 7.70 -0.07
N ASP A 127 -11.98 8.25 0.62
CA ASP A 127 -11.88 8.15 2.07
C ASP A 127 -12.43 9.38 2.77
N MET A 128 -12.25 10.56 2.17
CA MET A 128 -12.64 11.84 2.77
C MET A 128 -13.84 12.52 2.09
N GLY A 129 -14.31 12.02 0.94
CA GLY A 129 -15.42 12.62 0.18
C GLY A 129 -15.08 14.00 -0.44
N LEU A 130 -13.78 14.29 -0.62
CA LEU A 130 -13.30 15.57 -1.15
C LEU A 130 -12.98 15.47 -2.63
N ARG A 131 -13.67 16.22 -3.46
CA ARG A 131 -13.38 16.35 -4.89
C ARG A 131 -12.02 17.02 -5.12
N ASN A 132 -11.39 16.68 -6.23
CA ASN A 132 -10.11 17.28 -6.61
C ASN A 132 -10.00 17.38 -8.15
N ALA A 133 -8.98 18.12 -8.63
CA ALA A 133 -8.82 18.39 -10.06
C ALA A 133 -8.43 17.17 -10.90
N LEU A 134 -7.89 16.11 -10.29
CA LEU A 134 -7.55 14.86 -10.99
C LEU A 134 -8.74 13.92 -11.06
N LEU A 135 -9.56 13.88 -10.01
CA LEU A 135 -10.75 13.05 -9.89
C LEU A 135 -11.95 13.96 -9.54
N ASP A 136 -12.55 14.53 -10.57
CA ASP A 136 -13.74 15.41 -10.45
C ASP A 136 -15.06 14.65 -10.61
N PHE A 137 -15.03 13.38 -10.91
CA PHE A 137 -16.18 12.52 -11.09
C PHE A 137 -16.25 11.46 -9.98
N ALA A 138 -17.44 10.98 -9.73
CA ALA A 138 -17.66 9.88 -8.82
C ALA A 138 -16.79 8.69 -9.22
N ASP A 139 -15.99 8.27 -8.29
CA ASP A 139 -15.08 7.15 -8.25
C ASP A 139 -14.96 6.26 -9.51
N ALA A 140 -13.78 6.26 -10.14
CA ALA A 140 -13.45 5.39 -11.27
C ALA A 140 -13.49 3.87 -10.91
N THR A 141 -13.55 3.51 -9.63
CA THR A 141 -13.72 2.14 -9.15
C THR A 141 -15.19 1.74 -9.00
N CYS A 142 -16.10 2.70 -9.13
CA CYS A 142 -17.53 2.47 -9.03
C CYS A 142 -18.12 1.91 -10.33
N THR A 143 -18.85 0.82 -10.23
CA THR A 143 -19.72 0.38 -11.33
C THR A 143 -21.05 1.14 -11.29
N ALA A 144 -21.66 1.37 -12.47
CA ALA A 144 -22.91 2.12 -12.59
C ALA A 144 -24.08 1.57 -11.74
N ASP A 145 -23.98 0.34 -11.30
CA ASP A 145 -24.99 -0.38 -10.54
C ASP A 145 -24.80 -0.28 -9.01
N GLU A 146 -23.77 0.43 -8.55
CA GLU A 146 -23.46 0.54 -7.12
C GLU A 146 -24.08 1.82 -6.53
N PRO A 147 -25.16 1.75 -5.70
CA PRO A 147 -25.84 2.93 -5.17
C PRO A 147 -24.94 3.90 -4.39
N ARG A 148 -23.80 3.41 -3.90
CA ARG A 148 -22.78 4.20 -3.17
C ARG A 148 -21.92 5.07 -4.07
N CYS A 149 -21.90 4.78 -5.36
CA CYS A 149 -21.16 5.54 -6.36
C CYS A 149 -21.92 6.78 -6.83
N ILE A 150 -23.19 6.90 -6.46
CA ILE A 150 -23.98 8.11 -6.61
C ILE A 150 -23.77 8.96 -5.36
N VAL A 151 -22.53 9.36 -5.10
CA VAL A 151 -22.27 10.38 -4.07
C VAL A 151 -22.82 11.70 -4.62
N PRO A 152 -23.78 12.35 -3.95
CA PRO A 152 -24.18 13.70 -4.32
C PRO A 152 -22.93 14.56 -4.33
N GLN A 153 -22.68 15.25 -5.42
CA GLN A 153 -21.54 16.14 -5.62
C GLN A 153 -21.70 17.38 -4.72
N THR A 154 -21.58 17.21 -3.40
CA THR A 154 -21.72 18.28 -2.42
C THR A 154 -20.35 18.80 -2.05
N GLY A 155 -19.88 19.81 -2.74
CA GLY A 155 -18.65 20.51 -2.42
C GLY A 155 -18.49 21.72 -3.33
N PRO A 156 -17.71 22.74 -2.90
CA PRO A 156 -17.47 23.91 -3.72
C PRO A 156 -16.77 23.52 -5.03
N THR A 157 -17.28 24.04 -6.14
CA THR A 157 -16.64 23.94 -7.44
C THR A 157 -16.03 25.31 -7.77
N PRO A 158 -14.75 25.41 -8.07
CA PRO A 158 -13.75 24.32 -8.22
C PRO A 158 -13.30 23.73 -6.88
N ALA A 159 -12.94 22.43 -6.91
CA ALA A 159 -12.35 21.77 -5.75
C ALA A 159 -11.00 22.42 -5.37
N PRO A 160 -10.65 22.54 -4.07
CA PRO A 160 -9.37 23.09 -3.66
C PRO A 160 -8.21 22.29 -4.29
N PRO A 161 -7.10 22.94 -4.70
CA PRO A 161 -5.94 22.26 -5.29
C PRO A 161 -5.09 21.59 -4.21
N LEU A 162 -5.65 20.58 -3.51
CA LEU A 162 -5.03 19.92 -2.36
C LEU A 162 -3.96 18.88 -2.76
N VAL A 163 -4.07 18.27 -3.93
CA VAL A 163 -3.21 17.14 -4.32
C VAL A 163 -1.73 17.54 -4.33
N ALA A 164 -1.38 18.59 -5.06
CA ALA A 164 0.03 19.00 -5.20
C ALA A 164 0.69 19.46 -3.88
N PRO A 165 0.06 20.25 -3.00
CA PRO A 165 0.61 20.56 -1.69
C PRO A 165 0.84 19.33 -0.80
N ILE A 166 -0.09 18.39 -0.79
CA ILE A 166 0.03 17.15 -0.02
C ILE A 166 1.18 16.29 -0.57
N ALA A 167 1.24 16.10 -1.89
CA ALA A 167 2.31 15.35 -2.54
C ALA A 167 3.70 15.93 -2.22
N ARG A 168 3.82 17.27 -2.27
CA ARG A 168 5.06 17.95 -1.89
C ARG A 168 5.42 17.69 -0.44
N ALA A 169 4.49 17.84 0.50
CA ALA A 169 4.73 17.60 1.91
C ALA A 169 5.16 16.15 2.20
N LEU A 170 4.59 15.17 1.51
CA LEU A 170 5.00 13.76 1.64
C LEU A 170 6.40 13.51 1.05
N ARG A 171 6.77 14.18 -0.05
CA ARG A 171 8.11 14.08 -0.65
C ARG A 171 9.20 14.76 0.18
N GLU A 172 8.86 15.77 0.96
CA GLU A 172 9.79 16.43 1.88
C GLU A 172 10.02 15.62 3.16
N GLY A 173 9.27 14.54 3.39
CA GLY A 173 9.47 13.61 4.50
C GLY A 173 10.82 12.92 4.42
N THR A 174 11.49 12.80 5.57
CA THR A 174 12.78 12.09 5.65
C THR A 174 12.57 10.58 5.60
N LEU A 175 13.21 9.95 4.62
CA LEU A 175 13.34 8.50 4.57
C LEU A 175 14.46 8.03 5.50
N PRO A 176 14.42 6.77 5.98
CA PRO A 176 15.56 6.16 6.67
C PRO A 176 16.80 6.23 5.77
N ALA A 177 17.90 6.76 6.30
CA ALA A 177 19.10 7.06 5.52
C ALA A 177 20.01 5.85 5.26
N THR A 178 19.71 4.69 5.81
CA THR A 178 20.61 3.53 5.75
C THR A 178 19.93 2.30 5.18
N SER A 179 20.58 1.69 4.17
CA SER A 179 20.25 0.33 3.77
C SER A 179 20.73 -0.63 4.86
N PRO A 180 19.86 -1.36 5.56
CA PRO A 180 20.31 -2.40 6.47
C PRO A 180 21.09 -3.46 5.69
N LEU A 181 22.14 -4.00 6.30
CA LEU A 181 22.85 -5.15 5.71
C LEU A 181 21.87 -6.31 5.55
N LEU A 182 21.85 -6.91 4.36
CA LEU A 182 20.99 -8.04 4.08
C LEU A 182 21.36 -9.22 4.98
N HIS A 183 20.38 -9.75 5.69
CA HIS A 183 20.56 -10.88 6.59
C HIS A 183 20.61 -12.21 5.81
N ALA A 184 21.54 -13.10 6.13
CA ALA A 184 21.71 -14.37 5.43
C ALA A 184 20.42 -15.22 5.46
N GLY A 185 19.81 -15.38 6.65
CA GLY A 185 18.57 -16.12 6.82
C GLY A 185 17.38 -15.56 6.03
N PHE A 186 17.38 -14.25 5.73
CA PHE A 186 16.36 -13.63 4.89
C PHE A 186 16.46 -14.10 3.42
N THR A 187 17.68 -14.24 2.94
CA THR A 187 17.96 -14.78 1.60
C THR A 187 17.76 -16.29 1.56
N GLU A 188 18.24 -17.02 2.55
CA GLU A 188 18.13 -18.48 2.64
C GLU A 188 16.68 -18.94 2.75
N ALA A 189 15.82 -18.19 3.43
CA ALA A 189 14.39 -18.42 3.48
C ALA A 189 13.66 -18.04 2.18
N GLY A 190 14.32 -17.46 1.19
CA GLY A 190 13.70 -17.02 -0.07
C GLY A 190 12.87 -15.73 0.04
N CYS A 191 12.90 -15.03 1.17
CA CYS A 191 12.13 -13.78 1.35
C CYS A 191 12.55 -12.69 0.36
N ALA A 192 13.84 -12.67 -0.01
CA ALA A 192 14.42 -11.68 -0.93
C ALA A 192 13.92 -11.81 -2.37
N ALA A 193 13.25 -12.89 -2.74
CA ALA A 193 12.68 -13.07 -4.09
C ALA A 193 11.55 -12.05 -4.38
N CYS A 194 10.72 -11.74 -3.38
CA CYS A 194 9.68 -10.72 -3.48
C CYS A 194 10.08 -9.44 -2.72
N HIS A 195 10.64 -9.58 -1.52
CA HIS A 195 11.09 -8.45 -0.71
C HIS A 195 12.52 -8.01 -1.10
N VAL A 196 12.67 -7.58 -2.35
CA VAL A 196 13.93 -7.08 -2.91
C VAL A 196 14.41 -5.88 -2.08
N PRO A 197 15.67 -5.85 -1.59
CA PRO A 197 16.14 -4.81 -0.67
C PRO A 197 16.01 -3.40 -1.20
N ALA A 198 16.35 -3.18 -2.47
CA ALA A 198 16.26 -1.87 -3.11
C ALA A 198 15.85 -1.99 -4.58
N LEU A 199 15.21 -0.95 -5.07
CA LEU A 199 14.90 -0.71 -6.48
C LEU A 199 15.59 0.57 -6.92
N GLU A 200 15.90 0.71 -8.21
CA GLU A 200 16.49 1.93 -8.75
C GLU A 200 15.43 3.03 -8.98
N ASP A 201 15.83 4.27 -8.79
CA ASP A 201 15.08 5.43 -9.27
C ASP A 201 15.51 5.80 -10.71
N GLU A 202 14.92 6.87 -11.29
CA GLU A 202 15.20 7.34 -12.65
C GLU A 202 16.66 7.79 -12.86
N ASN A 203 17.43 8.00 -11.80
CA ASN A 203 18.85 8.37 -11.86
C ASN A 203 19.77 7.15 -11.67
N GLY A 204 19.22 5.99 -11.35
CA GLY A 204 19.97 4.78 -11.00
C GLY A 204 20.38 4.74 -9.52
N ASP A 205 19.82 5.60 -8.69
CA ASP A 205 20.09 5.59 -7.26
C ASP A 205 19.17 4.56 -6.55
N ASP A 206 19.72 3.86 -5.56
CA ASP A 206 18.99 2.88 -4.77
C ASP A 206 17.86 3.50 -3.94
N VAL A 207 16.67 2.94 -4.06
CA VAL A 207 15.51 3.20 -3.22
C VAL A 207 15.25 1.98 -2.37
N VAL A 208 15.66 2.02 -1.11
CA VAL A 208 15.51 0.89 -0.18
C VAL A 208 14.04 0.77 0.23
N LEU A 209 13.45 -0.40 0.00
CA LEU A 209 12.03 -0.68 0.31
C LEU A 209 11.82 -2.07 0.92
N PHE A 210 12.65 -3.04 0.58
CA PHE A 210 12.37 -4.46 0.78
C PHE A 210 11.04 -4.86 0.14
N SER A 211 10.91 -4.59 -1.15
CA SER A 211 9.72 -4.84 -1.97
C SER A 211 10.07 -4.70 -3.44
N ASP A 212 9.54 -5.57 -4.28
CA ASP A 212 9.57 -5.47 -5.74
C ASP A 212 8.40 -4.65 -6.31
N LEU A 213 7.40 -4.33 -5.47
CA LEU A 213 6.13 -3.66 -5.82
C LEU A 213 5.25 -4.45 -6.81
N LEU A 214 5.55 -5.72 -7.07
CA LEU A 214 4.77 -6.59 -7.94
C LEU A 214 3.56 -7.20 -7.22
N LEU A 215 2.64 -7.74 -8.00
CA LEU A 215 1.54 -8.57 -7.51
C LEU A 215 1.96 -10.03 -7.50
N HIS A 216 1.74 -10.71 -6.38
CA HIS A 216 1.96 -12.15 -6.18
C HIS A 216 0.69 -12.81 -5.66
N ASP A 217 0.41 -14.03 -6.10
CA ASP A 217 -0.69 -14.84 -5.56
C ASP A 217 -0.30 -15.42 -4.20
N MET A 218 -0.92 -14.89 -3.16
CA MET A 218 -0.70 -15.31 -1.77
C MET A 218 -1.63 -16.44 -1.33
N GLY A 219 -2.31 -17.06 -2.26
CA GLY A 219 -3.17 -18.20 -2.01
C GLY A 219 -4.52 -17.88 -1.37
N PRO A 220 -5.37 -18.92 -1.17
CA PRO A 220 -6.77 -18.71 -0.77
C PRO A 220 -6.95 -18.17 0.65
N SER A 221 -5.98 -18.38 1.55
CA SER A 221 -6.07 -17.93 2.96
C SER A 221 -6.02 -16.39 3.09
N LEU A 222 -5.37 -15.72 2.15
CA LEU A 222 -5.29 -14.28 2.08
C LEU A 222 -6.17 -13.68 0.98
N ALA A 223 -6.87 -14.52 0.21
CA ALA A 223 -7.71 -14.05 -0.88
C ALA A 223 -8.93 -13.26 -0.37
N GLU A 224 -9.32 -12.28 -1.16
CA GLU A 224 -10.55 -11.52 -0.99
C GLU A 224 -11.60 -11.95 -2.02
N PRO A 225 -12.91 -11.71 -1.75
CA PRO A 225 -13.95 -12.13 -2.68
C PRO A 225 -14.01 -11.31 -3.97
N VAL A 226 -13.31 -10.19 -4.06
CA VAL A 226 -13.40 -9.23 -5.17
C VAL A 226 -12.05 -8.94 -5.82
N ARG A 227 -12.09 -8.58 -7.11
CA ARG A 227 -10.95 -8.01 -7.82
C ARG A 227 -10.84 -6.52 -7.53
N VAL A 228 -9.60 -6.01 -7.52
CA VAL A 228 -9.34 -4.56 -7.44
C VAL A 228 -8.44 -4.17 -8.61
N GLY A 229 -8.96 -3.42 -9.54
CA GLY A 229 -8.26 -3.10 -10.78
C GLY A 229 -7.83 -4.36 -11.53
N MET A 230 -6.52 -4.50 -11.77
CA MET A 230 -5.96 -5.68 -12.44
C MET A 230 -5.64 -6.84 -11.48
N ALA A 231 -5.64 -6.59 -10.16
CA ALA A 231 -5.30 -7.64 -9.19
C ALA A 231 -6.44 -8.64 -8.99
N LEU A 232 -6.11 -9.92 -9.04
CA LEU A 232 -7.01 -11.02 -8.71
C LEU A 232 -7.26 -11.11 -7.19
N PRO A 233 -8.30 -11.85 -6.75
CA PRO A 233 -8.62 -11.99 -5.32
C PRO A 233 -7.42 -12.38 -4.44
N GLY A 234 -6.62 -13.37 -4.84
CA GLY A 234 -5.45 -13.87 -4.10
C GLY A 234 -4.19 -13.02 -4.23
N GLU A 235 -4.16 -12.12 -5.21
CA GLU A 235 -2.95 -11.34 -5.49
C GLU A 235 -2.82 -10.11 -4.61
N TRP A 236 -1.61 -9.87 -4.12
CA TRP A 236 -1.24 -8.73 -3.28
C TRP A 236 0.07 -8.12 -3.74
N ARG A 237 0.14 -6.79 -3.67
CA ARG A 237 1.42 -6.10 -3.87
C ARG A 237 2.35 -6.43 -2.71
N THR A 238 3.60 -6.79 -3.02
CA THR A 238 4.63 -6.94 -1.99
C THR A 238 4.71 -5.68 -1.14
N ALA A 239 4.41 -5.83 0.15
CA ALA A 239 4.44 -4.70 1.07
C ALA A 239 5.89 -4.34 1.42
N PRO A 240 6.28 -3.07 1.40
CA PRO A 240 7.57 -2.65 1.92
C PRO A 240 7.76 -3.04 3.38
N LEU A 241 8.96 -3.53 3.74
CA LEU A 241 9.25 -3.96 5.10
C LEU A 241 9.85 -2.85 5.99
N LEU A 242 10.28 -1.73 5.41
CA LEU A 242 10.76 -0.61 6.23
C LEU A 242 9.67 -0.11 7.18
N GLY A 243 10.06 0.20 8.41
CA GLY A 243 9.16 0.63 9.48
C GLY A 243 8.38 -0.52 10.12
N LEU A 244 8.84 -1.79 10.01
CA LEU A 244 8.24 -2.92 10.72
C LEU A 244 8.33 -2.77 12.24
N SER A 245 9.46 -2.27 12.76
CA SER A 245 9.71 -2.12 14.21
C SER A 245 8.68 -1.27 14.96
N GLY A 246 7.96 -0.41 14.26
CA GLY A 246 6.92 0.43 14.86
C GLY A 246 5.50 -0.14 14.76
N ARG A 247 5.33 -1.39 14.31
CA ARG A 247 4.00 -1.96 14.02
C ARG A 247 3.59 -3.00 15.04
N ASP A 248 2.34 -2.94 15.43
CA ASP A 248 1.67 -3.93 16.29
C ASP A 248 0.75 -4.90 15.51
N ARG A 249 0.55 -4.64 14.20
CA ARG A 249 -0.28 -5.44 13.31
C ARG A 249 0.33 -5.55 11.94
N PHE A 250 0.20 -6.71 11.32
CA PHE A 250 0.79 -7.07 10.04
C PHE A 250 -0.27 -7.63 9.09
N LEU A 251 0.10 -7.80 7.82
CA LEU A 251 -0.75 -8.14 6.69
C LEU A 251 -1.73 -7.00 6.31
N HIS A 252 -2.42 -7.19 5.19
CA HIS A 252 -3.32 -6.17 4.61
C HIS A 252 -4.51 -5.82 5.52
N ASP A 253 -4.94 -6.74 6.36
CA ASP A 253 -6.11 -6.61 7.24
C ASP A 253 -5.75 -6.54 8.74
N GLY A 254 -4.46 -6.59 9.06
CA GLY A 254 -4.01 -6.51 10.45
C GLY A 254 -4.28 -7.74 11.29
N ARG A 255 -4.53 -8.90 10.68
CA ARG A 255 -4.85 -10.15 11.41
C ARG A 255 -3.67 -10.76 12.17
N ALA A 256 -2.44 -10.49 11.73
CA ALA A 256 -1.24 -10.96 12.41
C ALA A 256 -0.75 -9.91 13.42
N PHE A 257 -0.41 -10.35 14.63
CA PHE A 257 0.04 -9.50 15.74
C PHE A 257 1.54 -9.61 16.00
N THR A 258 2.21 -10.50 15.29
CA THR A 258 3.65 -10.73 15.37
C THR A 258 4.22 -10.99 13.98
N ILE A 259 5.51 -10.75 13.79
CA ILE A 259 6.18 -10.95 12.49
C ILE A 259 6.17 -12.44 12.10
N ASP A 260 6.42 -13.34 13.04
CA ASP A 260 6.36 -14.79 12.77
C ASP A 260 4.96 -15.26 12.37
N ALA A 261 3.89 -14.71 13.00
CA ALA A 261 2.52 -14.95 12.57
C ALA A 261 2.24 -14.42 11.17
N ALA A 262 2.81 -13.27 10.82
CA ALA A 262 2.70 -12.74 9.46
C ALA A 262 3.44 -13.63 8.44
N ILE A 263 4.66 -14.09 8.74
CA ILE A 263 5.42 -15.01 7.89
C ILE A 263 4.63 -16.29 7.67
N THR A 264 4.12 -16.90 8.72
CA THR A 264 3.38 -18.18 8.63
C THR A 264 2.03 -18.08 7.95
N ALA A 265 1.47 -16.86 7.85
CA ALA A 265 0.23 -16.61 7.11
C ALA A 265 0.43 -16.49 5.59
N HIS A 266 1.66 -16.33 5.12
CA HIS A 266 1.95 -16.30 3.70
C HIS A 266 1.63 -17.66 3.07
N GLY A 267 1.10 -17.63 1.84
CA GLY A 267 0.74 -18.83 1.08
C GLY A 267 0.99 -18.63 -0.40
N GLY A 268 0.39 -19.45 -1.25
CA GLY A 268 0.57 -19.36 -2.69
C GLY A 268 2.04 -19.41 -3.10
N GLU A 269 2.52 -18.40 -3.83
CA GLU A 269 3.90 -18.30 -4.29
C GLU A 269 4.92 -18.25 -3.13
N ALA A 270 4.56 -17.75 -1.96
CA ALA A 270 5.44 -17.69 -0.81
C ALA A 270 5.50 -18.99 0.04
N SER A 271 4.78 -20.06 -0.35
CA SER A 271 4.71 -21.29 0.44
C SER A 271 6.06 -21.96 0.68
N ALA A 272 6.96 -21.90 -0.31
CA ALA A 272 8.32 -22.43 -0.17
C ALA A 272 9.13 -21.64 0.87
N SER A 273 9.02 -20.33 0.88
CA SER A 273 9.68 -19.44 1.86
C SER A 273 9.18 -19.68 3.28
N VAL A 274 7.86 -19.90 3.46
CA VAL A 274 7.29 -20.28 4.76
C VAL A 274 7.85 -21.64 5.21
N ALA A 275 7.91 -22.63 4.33
CA ALA A 275 8.47 -23.93 4.66
C ALA A 275 9.95 -23.83 5.06
N ALA A 276 10.75 -23.01 4.36
CA ALA A 276 12.14 -22.77 4.68
C ALA A 276 12.29 -22.11 6.06
N PHE A 277 11.50 -21.08 6.36
CA PHE A 277 11.48 -20.43 7.69
C PHE A 277 11.14 -21.43 8.81
N LEU A 278 10.14 -22.28 8.61
CA LEU A 278 9.71 -23.27 9.60
C LEU A 278 10.73 -24.40 9.78
N ALA A 279 11.57 -24.67 8.77
CA ALA A 279 12.64 -25.65 8.84
C ALA A 279 13.90 -25.14 9.56
N MET A 280 14.03 -23.84 9.76
CA MET A 280 15.11 -23.22 10.55
C MET A 280 15.03 -23.69 12.01
N ASP A 281 16.19 -23.82 12.65
CA ASP A 281 16.23 -24.01 14.10
C ASP A 281 15.78 -22.74 14.84
N ARG A 282 15.59 -22.87 16.14
CA ARG A 282 15.07 -21.75 16.96
C ARG A 282 15.98 -20.53 16.99
N GLU A 283 17.28 -20.72 16.96
CA GLU A 283 18.27 -19.64 16.97
C GLU A 283 18.22 -18.87 15.66
N GLN A 284 18.22 -19.58 14.54
CA GLN A 284 18.09 -19.01 13.19
C GLN A 284 16.78 -18.21 13.01
N GLN A 285 15.66 -18.77 13.48
CA GLN A 285 14.38 -18.04 13.44
C GLN A 285 14.42 -16.74 14.26
N LEU A 286 14.97 -16.79 15.47
CA LEU A 286 15.08 -15.59 16.33
C LEU A 286 15.99 -14.54 15.73
N ASP A 287 17.10 -14.96 15.10
CA ASP A 287 18.05 -14.07 14.45
C ASP A 287 17.38 -13.35 13.26
N LEU A 288 16.69 -14.09 12.42
CA LEU A 288 15.91 -13.52 11.30
C LEU A 288 14.81 -12.55 11.80
N LEU A 289 14.05 -12.92 12.83
CA LEU A 289 13.02 -12.06 13.41
C LEU A 289 13.62 -10.80 14.05
N THR A 290 14.81 -10.91 14.64
CA THR A 290 15.54 -9.76 15.17
C THR A 290 15.94 -8.81 14.05
N PHE A 291 16.48 -9.32 12.95
CA PHE A 291 16.77 -8.53 11.76
C PHE A 291 15.50 -7.80 11.24
N LEU A 292 14.39 -8.52 11.07
CA LEU A 292 13.13 -7.93 10.59
C LEU A 292 12.61 -6.82 11.51
N ASN A 293 12.83 -6.95 12.82
CA ASN A 293 12.49 -5.90 13.79
C ASN A 293 13.43 -4.68 13.72
N THR A 294 14.52 -4.72 12.95
CA THR A 294 15.35 -3.54 12.71
C THR A 294 14.91 -2.73 11.50
N LEU A 295 14.05 -3.31 10.66
CA LEU A 295 13.47 -2.65 9.50
C LEU A 295 12.29 -1.77 9.93
#